data_8811fd9be7e673a5393f1cdd46a405ad
#
_entry.id   8811fd9be7e673a5393f1cdd46a405ad
#
_cell.length_a   1.000
_cell.length_b   1.000
_cell.length_c   1.000
_cell.angle_alpha   90.00
_cell.angle_beta   90.00
_cell.angle_gamma   90.00
#
_symmetry.space_group_name_H-M   'P 1'
#
loop_
_entity.id
_entity.type
_entity.pdbx_description
1 polymer ?
#
loop_
_entity_poly.entity_id
_entity_poly.type
_entity_poly.pdbx_seq_one_letter_code
_entity_poly.pdbx_strand_id
1 'polypeptide(L)'
;MFLSDEQDYIGRCILVLKRHCGSLPGLTDGEWKDLRKLVCKVENGLKTVFGAALCNWSCLMNGFYKEAEPNPHLHIHVRPRYAKPVLLNGNVYPDGEFGHHYAVKKSGTISDADRREVFVRLKEWMEREK
;
A
#
# COMPACT_ATOMS: atom_id res chain seq x y z
N MET A 1 0.78 9.13 -3.17
CA MET A 1 0.99 7.69 -2.93
C MET A 1 2.47 7.39 -3.08
N PHE A 2 3.00 6.59 -2.19
CA PHE A 2 4.39 6.13 -2.19
C PHE A 2 4.39 4.60 -2.14
N LEU A 3 5.29 3.97 -2.89
CA LEU A 3 5.57 2.55 -2.71
C LEU A 3 6.32 2.39 -1.38
N SER A 4 5.92 1.42 -0.54
CA SER A 4 6.64 1.14 0.70
C SER A 4 8.01 0.54 0.38
N ASP A 5 9.02 0.88 1.19
CA ASP A 5 10.34 0.23 1.08
C ASP A 5 10.26 -1.26 1.46
N GLU A 6 9.34 -1.60 2.37
CA GLU A 6 9.02 -2.99 2.73
C GLU A 6 7.99 -3.54 1.74
N GLN A 7 8.39 -4.54 0.96
CA GLN A 7 7.58 -5.20 -0.07
C GLN A 7 7.31 -6.67 0.28
N ASP A 8 7.04 -6.95 1.55
CA ASP A 8 6.61 -8.28 2.02
C ASP A 8 5.36 -8.76 1.27
N TYR A 9 4.55 -7.79 0.83
CA TYR A 9 3.41 -7.98 -0.06
C TYR A 9 3.61 -7.07 -1.27
N ILE A 10 3.82 -7.66 -2.44
CA ILE A 10 4.16 -6.94 -3.67
C ILE A 10 3.13 -5.85 -3.96
N GLY A 11 3.59 -4.62 -4.17
CA GLY A 11 2.72 -3.47 -4.36
C GLY A 11 2.24 -2.80 -3.05
N ARG A 12 2.76 -3.21 -1.89
CA ARG A 12 2.50 -2.51 -0.62
C ARG A 12 2.84 -1.03 -0.77
N CYS A 13 1.88 -0.16 -0.48
CA CYS A 13 2.05 1.27 -0.64
C CYS A 13 1.42 2.05 0.51
N ILE A 14 1.70 3.36 0.54
CA ILE A 14 1.22 4.29 1.57
C ILE A 14 0.59 5.50 0.87
N LEU A 15 -0.63 5.84 1.26
CA LEU A 15 -1.28 7.09 0.90
C LEU A 15 -1.04 8.09 2.02
N VAL A 16 -0.53 9.27 1.69
CA VAL A 16 -0.28 10.35 2.66
C VAL A 16 -1.12 11.55 2.26
N LEU A 17 -1.82 12.14 3.21
CA LEU A 17 -2.57 13.39 2.98
C LEU A 17 -1.57 14.55 2.74
N LYS A 18 -1.84 15.42 1.77
CA LYS A 18 -0.92 16.52 1.44
C LYS A 18 -0.86 17.58 2.53
N ARG A 19 -2.02 18.02 3.04
CA ARG A 19 -2.03 18.94 4.18
C ARG A 19 -1.83 18.19 5.48
N HIS A 20 -1.31 18.87 6.49
CA HIS A 20 -1.19 18.28 7.82
C HIS A 20 -2.59 18.04 8.44
N CYS A 21 -2.80 16.83 8.92
CA CYS A 21 -3.99 16.41 9.65
C CYS A 21 -3.64 15.18 10.49
N GLY A 22 -3.95 15.20 11.77
CA GLY A 22 -3.55 14.15 12.70
C GLY A 22 -4.55 12.98 12.82
N SER A 23 -5.73 13.04 12.18
CA SER A 23 -6.75 12.02 12.39
C SER A 23 -7.74 11.94 11.23
N LEU A 24 -8.40 10.79 11.07
CA LEU A 24 -9.44 10.59 10.06
C LEU A 24 -10.63 11.54 10.19
N PRO A 25 -11.16 11.85 11.40
CA PRO A 25 -12.23 12.83 11.55
C PRO A 25 -11.89 14.25 11.06
N GLY A 26 -10.62 14.57 10.96
CA GLY A 26 -10.16 15.86 10.44
C GLY A 26 -10.15 15.98 8.92
N LEU A 27 -10.53 14.94 8.18
CA LEU A 27 -10.69 14.99 6.72
C LEU A 27 -11.95 15.79 6.36
N THR A 28 -11.83 16.62 5.33
CA THR A 28 -12.99 17.27 4.71
C THR A 28 -13.78 16.29 3.84
N ASP A 29 -15.03 16.62 3.51
CA ASP A 29 -15.87 15.82 2.60
C ASP A 29 -15.22 15.64 1.22
N GLY A 30 -14.50 16.65 0.74
CA GLY A 30 -13.76 16.59 -0.51
C GLY A 30 -12.63 15.55 -0.45
N GLU A 31 -11.85 15.56 0.64
CA GLU A 31 -10.76 14.62 0.87
C GLU A 31 -11.28 13.18 1.05
N TRP A 32 -12.43 12.99 1.72
CA TRP A 32 -13.09 11.69 1.79
C TRP A 32 -13.52 11.18 0.41
N LYS A 33 -14.08 12.05 -0.45
CA LYS A 33 -14.44 11.69 -1.83
C LYS A 33 -13.22 11.32 -2.66
N ASP A 34 -12.11 12.04 -2.49
CA ASP A 34 -10.87 11.76 -3.21
C ASP A 34 -10.20 10.50 -2.68
N LEU A 35 -10.21 10.26 -1.38
CA LEU A 35 -9.75 9.00 -0.79
C LEU A 35 -10.53 7.81 -1.37
N ARG A 36 -11.87 7.90 -1.45
CA ARG A 36 -12.69 6.85 -2.07
C ARG A 36 -12.29 6.55 -3.51
N LYS A 37 -12.04 7.59 -4.32
CA LYS A 37 -11.56 7.41 -5.70
C LYS A 37 -10.19 6.71 -5.73
N LEU A 38 -9.28 7.12 -4.85
CA LEU A 38 -7.95 6.50 -4.72
C LEU A 38 -8.04 5.03 -4.28
N VAL A 39 -8.91 4.70 -3.33
CA VAL A 39 -9.15 3.31 -2.92
C VAL A 39 -9.54 2.47 -4.12
N CYS A 40 -10.57 2.87 -4.86
CA CYS A 40 -11.01 2.16 -6.05
C CYS A 40 -9.88 2.00 -7.08
N LYS A 41 -9.15 3.08 -7.35
CA LYS A 41 -8.06 3.07 -8.33
C LYS A 41 -6.91 2.16 -7.91
N VAL A 42 -6.46 2.24 -6.66
CA VAL A 42 -5.33 1.44 -6.14
C VAL A 42 -5.69 -0.04 -6.09
N GLU A 43 -6.87 -0.40 -5.58
CA GLU A 43 -7.29 -1.81 -5.54
C GLU A 43 -7.42 -2.41 -6.94
N ASN A 44 -8.06 -1.69 -7.86
CA ASN A 44 -8.18 -2.14 -9.25
C ASN A 44 -6.81 -2.30 -9.90
N GLY A 45 -5.87 -1.37 -9.65
CA GLY A 45 -4.51 -1.46 -10.14
C GLY A 45 -3.76 -2.69 -9.62
N LEU A 46 -3.77 -2.89 -8.31
CA LEU A 46 -3.11 -4.03 -7.66
C LEU A 46 -3.71 -5.37 -8.13
N LYS A 47 -5.03 -5.42 -8.28
CA LYS A 47 -5.72 -6.59 -8.83
C LYS A 47 -5.36 -6.86 -10.29
N THR A 48 -5.39 -5.83 -11.12
CA THR A 48 -5.16 -5.97 -12.58
C THR A 48 -3.70 -6.27 -12.89
N VAL A 49 -2.76 -5.59 -12.21
CA VAL A 49 -1.32 -5.65 -12.54
C VAL A 49 -0.66 -6.85 -11.90
N PHE A 50 -1.02 -7.20 -10.66
CA PHE A 50 -0.34 -8.24 -9.88
C PHE A 50 -1.25 -9.40 -9.45
N GLY A 51 -2.55 -9.33 -9.71
CA GLY A 51 -3.50 -10.38 -9.33
C GLY A 51 -3.82 -10.40 -7.83
N ALA A 52 -3.78 -9.25 -7.15
CA ALA A 52 -4.18 -9.17 -5.75
C ALA A 52 -5.63 -9.66 -5.57
N ALA A 53 -5.85 -10.56 -4.61
CA ALA A 53 -7.16 -11.08 -4.28
C ALA A 53 -7.97 -10.08 -3.43
N LEU A 54 -7.30 -9.36 -2.56
CA LEU A 54 -7.86 -8.30 -1.71
C LEU A 54 -6.76 -7.32 -1.27
N CYS A 55 -7.14 -6.17 -0.73
CA CYS A 55 -6.24 -5.23 -0.08
C CYS A 55 -6.68 -4.97 1.36
N ASN A 56 -5.73 -5.01 2.30
CA ASN A 56 -5.94 -4.55 3.67
C ASN A 56 -5.56 -3.07 3.77
N TRP A 57 -6.49 -2.27 4.27
CA TRP A 57 -6.32 -0.83 4.48
C TRP A 57 -6.21 -0.54 5.96
N SER A 58 -5.21 0.23 6.38
CA SER A 58 -5.04 0.57 7.79
C SER A 58 -4.45 1.97 7.95
N CYS A 59 -5.08 2.77 8.82
CA CYS A 59 -4.59 4.07 9.26
C CYS A 59 -3.92 3.87 10.63
N LEU A 60 -2.65 3.50 10.63
CA LEU A 60 -1.88 3.20 11.84
C LEU A 60 -1.01 4.39 12.21
N MET A 61 -1.43 5.13 13.21
CA MET A 61 -0.76 6.35 13.67
C MET A 61 0.22 6.13 14.82
N ASN A 62 0.37 4.87 15.27
CA ASN A 62 1.10 4.51 16.51
C ASN A 62 2.55 5.00 16.53
N GLY A 63 3.23 5.04 15.39
CA GLY A 63 4.62 5.45 15.30
C GLY A 63 4.90 6.86 15.83
N PHE A 64 3.96 7.78 15.60
CA PHE A 64 4.10 9.17 16.06
C PHE A 64 4.08 9.32 17.58
N TYR A 65 3.41 8.40 18.28
CA TYR A 65 3.28 8.44 19.74
C TYR A 65 4.47 7.84 20.49
N LYS A 66 5.54 7.48 19.78
CA LYS A 66 6.83 7.14 20.37
C LYS A 66 7.68 8.38 20.64
N GLU A 67 7.36 9.50 20.01
CA GLU A 67 8.03 10.78 20.21
C GLU A 67 7.53 11.46 21.47
N ALA A 68 8.38 12.30 22.10
CA ALA A 68 8.02 13.05 23.31
C ALA A 68 6.89 14.05 23.06
N GLU A 69 6.85 14.63 21.85
CA GLU A 69 5.79 15.52 21.38
C GLU A 69 5.18 14.93 20.10
N PRO A 70 4.15 14.09 20.22
CA PRO A 70 3.53 13.45 19.07
C PRO A 70 2.94 14.45 18.10
N ASN A 71 3.34 14.38 16.83
CA ASN A 71 2.77 15.18 15.74
C ASN A 71 2.26 14.26 14.61
N PRO A 72 1.15 13.56 14.82
CA PRO A 72 0.66 12.58 13.87
C PRO A 72 0.28 13.22 12.54
N HIS A 73 0.65 12.58 11.44
CA HIS A 73 0.28 12.96 10.08
C HIS A 73 -0.46 11.82 9.40
N LEU A 74 -1.68 12.08 8.94
CA LEU A 74 -2.59 11.08 8.39
C LEU A 74 -2.00 10.39 7.17
N HIS A 75 -1.83 9.08 7.31
CA HIS A 75 -1.41 8.19 6.26
C HIS A 75 -2.14 6.85 6.35
N ILE A 76 -2.30 6.21 5.21
CA ILE A 76 -3.02 4.94 5.11
C ILE A 76 -2.09 3.93 4.44
N HIS A 77 -1.85 2.83 5.14
CA HIS A 77 -1.13 1.68 4.59
C HIS A 77 -2.06 0.81 3.76
N VAL A 78 -1.58 0.39 2.61
CA VAL A 78 -2.27 -0.55 1.72
C VAL A 78 -1.40 -1.80 1.59
N ARG A 79 -1.95 -2.94 2.01
CA ARG A 79 -1.30 -4.26 1.91
C ARG A 79 -2.12 -5.17 1.03
N PRO A 80 -1.72 -5.36 -0.25
CA PRO A 80 -2.36 -6.33 -1.12
C PRO A 80 -2.06 -7.75 -0.63
N ARG A 81 -3.02 -8.66 -0.84
CA ARG A 81 -2.89 -10.06 -0.44
C ARG A 81 -3.13 -10.96 -1.65
N TYR A 82 -2.39 -12.05 -1.72
CA TYR A 82 -2.26 -12.86 -2.92
C TYR A 82 -2.56 -14.34 -2.64
N ALA A 83 -3.63 -14.86 -3.28
CA ALA A 83 -3.94 -16.30 -3.25
C ALA A 83 -2.98 -17.12 -4.12
N LYS A 84 -2.29 -16.49 -5.07
CA LYS A 84 -1.27 -17.10 -5.92
C LYS A 84 0.00 -16.25 -5.86
N PRO A 85 1.20 -16.84 -5.99
CA PRO A 85 2.45 -16.09 -6.02
C PRO A 85 2.48 -15.02 -7.11
N VAL A 86 3.10 -13.87 -6.82
CA VAL A 86 3.41 -12.85 -7.81
C VAL A 86 4.73 -13.21 -8.48
N LEU A 87 4.79 -13.11 -9.81
CA LEU A 87 5.99 -13.37 -10.60
C LEU A 87 6.55 -12.04 -11.13
N LEU A 88 7.80 -11.73 -10.80
CA LEU A 88 8.49 -10.52 -11.26
C LEU A 88 9.91 -10.88 -11.68
N ASN A 89 10.29 -10.55 -12.92
CA ASN A 89 11.65 -10.77 -13.46
C ASN A 89 12.20 -12.18 -13.19
N GLY A 90 11.34 -13.20 -13.26
CA GLY A 90 11.72 -14.59 -12.98
C GLY A 90 11.74 -14.98 -11.51
N ASN A 91 11.56 -14.03 -10.59
CA ASN A 91 11.44 -14.29 -9.16
C ASN A 91 9.99 -14.57 -8.76
N VAL A 92 9.82 -15.40 -7.73
CA VAL A 92 8.52 -15.84 -7.22
C VAL A 92 8.32 -15.27 -5.82
N TYR A 93 7.23 -14.52 -5.63
CA TYR A 93 6.88 -13.88 -4.35
C TYR A 93 5.54 -14.44 -3.83
N PRO A 94 5.55 -15.45 -2.96
CA PRO A 94 4.34 -16.00 -2.38
C PRO A 94 3.85 -15.16 -1.19
N ASP A 95 2.54 -15.08 -0.99
CA ASP A 95 1.93 -14.66 0.26
C ASP A 95 1.63 -15.91 1.10
N GLY A 96 2.61 -16.37 1.87
CA GLY A 96 2.49 -17.56 2.69
C GLY A 96 1.50 -17.43 3.86
N GLU A 97 1.00 -16.23 4.10
CA GLU A 97 0.04 -15.89 5.17
C GLU A 97 -1.35 -15.57 4.61
N PHE A 98 -1.61 -15.84 3.32
CA PHE A 98 -2.91 -15.56 2.72
C PHE A 98 -4.03 -16.27 3.48
N GLY A 99 -5.08 -15.53 3.81
CA GLY A 99 -6.20 -16.02 4.63
C GLY A 99 -5.99 -15.89 6.15
N HIS A 100 -4.79 -15.49 6.59
CA HIS A 100 -4.44 -15.25 7.99
C HIS A 100 -4.00 -13.80 8.20
N HIS A 101 -3.85 -13.40 9.46
CA HIS A 101 -3.17 -12.15 9.79
C HIS A 101 -1.71 -12.22 9.33
N TYR A 102 -1.17 -11.10 8.82
CA TYR A 102 0.24 -11.04 8.43
C TYR A 102 1.14 -11.20 9.65
N ALA A 103 2.29 -11.86 9.46
CA ALA A 103 3.28 -12.04 10.51
C ALA A 103 3.81 -10.70 11.03
N VAL A 104 4.04 -10.65 12.35
CA VAL A 104 4.59 -9.44 13.03
C VAL A 104 6.04 -9.19 12.61
N LYS A 105 6.75 -10.20 12.10
CA LYS A 105 8.13 -10.13 11.63
C LYS A 105 8.24 -10.83 10.29
N LYS A 106 8.08 -10.10 9.20
CA LYS A 106 8.57 -10.51 7.88
C LYS A 106 9.71 -9.60 7.48
N SER A 107 10.86 -10.17 7.25
CA SER A 107 11.98 -9.54 6.54
C SER A 107 12.02 -10.08 5.11
N GLY A 108 11.03 -9.75 4.32
CA GLY A 108 11.07 -10.02 2.88
C GLY A 108 11.53 -8.76 2.16
N THR A 109 12.75 -8.78 1.64
CA THR A 109 13.21 -7.74 0.71
C THR A 109 13.06 -8.27 -0.70
N ILE A 110 12.45 -7.50 -1.57
CA ILE A 110 12.52 -7.73 -3.02
C ILE A 110 13.80 -7.11 -3.57
N SER A 111 14.26 -7.59 -4.72
CA SER A 111 15.38 -6.96 -5.40
C SER A 111 15.04 -5.50 -5.80
N ASP A 112 16.08 -4.65 -5.95
CA ASP A 112 15.87 -3.28 -6.44
C ASP A 112 15.28 -3.25 -7.86
N ALA A 113 15.59 -4.24 -8.68
CA ALA A 113 15.02 -4.39 -10.02
C ALA A 113 13.52 -4.69 -9.93
N ASP A 114 13.10 -5.62 -9.07
CA ASP A 114 11.70 -5.97 -8.90
C ASP A 114 10.89 -4.84 -8.25
N ARG A 115 11.49 -4.11 -7.29
CA ARG A 115 10.86 -2.91 -6.70
C ARG A 115 10.61 -1.83 -7.77
N ARG A 116 11.56 -1.63 -8.67
CA ARG A 116 11.42 -0.71 -9.80
C ARG A 116 10.33 -1.17 -10.77
N GLU A 117 10.27 -2.45 -11.08
CA GLU A 117 9.23 -3.04 -11.92
C GLU A 117 7.83 -2.84 -11.33
N VAL A 118 7.66 -3.10 -10.03
CA VAL A 118 6.40 -2.81 -9.30
C VAL A 118 5.99 -1.35 -9.45
N PHE A 119 6.94 -0.43 -9.25
CA PHE A 119 6.68 1.00 -9.37
C PHE A 119 6.22 1.39 -10.79
N VAL A 120 6.92 0.91 -11.81
CA VAL A 120 6.63 1.23 -13.22
C VAL A 120 5.23 0.72 -13.61
N ARG A 121 4.93 -0.56 -13.34
CA ARG A 121 3.64 -1.16 -13.70
C ARG A 121 2.45 -0.45 -13.02
N LEU A 122 2.57 -0.15 -11.72
CA LEU A 122 1.52 0.58 -11.01
C LEU A 122 1.36 2.00 -11.55
N LYS A 123 2.47 2.70 -11.80
CA LYS A 123 2.44 4.06 -12.35
C LYS A 123 1.75 4.10 -13.70
N GLU A 124 2.16 3.25 -14.64
CA GLU A 124 1.58 3.17 -15.99
C GLU A 124 0.09 2.87 -15.94
N TRP A 125 -0.33 1.92 -15.09
CA TRP A 125 -1.73 1.62 -14.92
C TRP A 125 -2.52 2.83 -14.41
N MET A 126 -2.01 3.51 -13.38
CA MET A 126 -2.67 4.69 -12.79
C MET A 126 -2.74 5.89 -13.76
N GLU A 127 -1.84 5.99 -14.74
CA GLU A 127 -1.85 7.05 -15.75
C GLU A 127 -2.86 6.76 -16.88
N ARG A 128 -3.12 5.49 -17.22
CA ARG A 128 -4.10 5.08 -18.24
C ARG A 128 -5.56 5.26 -17.77
N GLU A 129 -5.81 5.13 -16.49
CA GLU A 129 -7.14 5.23 -15.88
C GLU A 129 -7.52 6.70 -15.48
N LYS A 130 -7.02 7.70 -16.21
CA LYS A 130 -7.38 9.12 -16.01
C LYS A 130 -8.70 9.50 -16.64
#